data_67179ced87482fa0c7c4d6e95608dce8
#
_entry.id   67179ced87482fa0c7c4d6e95608dce8
#
_cell.length_a   1.000
_cell.length_b   1.000
_cell.length_c   1.000
_cell.angle_alpha   90.00
_cell.angle_beta   90.00
_cell.angle_gamma   90.00
#
_symmetry.space_group_name_H-M   'P 1'
#
loop_
_entity.id
_entity.type
_entity.pdbx_description
1 polymer ?
#
loop_
_entity_poly.entity_id
_entity_poly.type
_entity_poly.pdbx_seq_one_letter_code
_entity_poly.pdbx_strand_id
1 'polypeptide(L)'
;KMLLDAIVRIKNDVDDSISIRRSCREGVCGSDAMNVNGKNMLACITNLRDLKEPIVLRPLPGLPVIRDLIVDMTHFFNQYHSVRPYLINNTPAPEKERLQSPEAREELDGLYECILCACCSTSCPSFWWNPDKFVGPAGLLQAYRFLADSRDEATTERLDNLEDPFRLFRCHSIMNCVDVCPKGLNPTRAIGKIKEMLVRRTV
;
A
#
# COMPACT_ATOMS: atom_id res chain seq x y z
N LYS A 1 -21.06 7.38 14.14
CA LYS A 1 -20.34 8.49 13.45
C LYS A 1 -18.91 8.03 13.20
N MET A 2 -18.38 8.35 12.04
CA MET A 2 -17.01 8.03 11.68
C MET A 2 -16.05 9.09 12.21
N LEU A 3 -14.78 8.73 12.38
CA LEU A 3 -13.73 9.64 12.81
C LEU A 3 -13.61 10.85 11.88
N LEU A 4 -13.71 10.63 10.56
CA LEU A 4 -13.66 11.73 9.58
C LEU A 4 -14.77 12.77 9.82
N ASP A 5 -15.98 12.35 10.23
CA ASP A 5 -17.08 13.28 10.51
C ASP A 5 -16.75 14.19 11.69
N ALA A 6 -16.10 13.65 12.74
CA ALA A 6 -15.64 14.43 13.87
C ALA A 6 -14.55 15.44 13.48
N ILE A 7 -13.56 15.01 12.68
CA ILE A 7 -12.47 15.88 12.21
C ILE A 7 -13.04 17.03 11.36
N VAL A 8 -13.95 16.72 10.43
CA VAL A 8 -14.60 17.74 9.59
C VAL A 8 -15.41 18.72 10.44
N ARG A 9 -16.11 18.23 11.48
CA ARG A 9 -16.84 19.08 12.41
C ARG A 9 -15.90 20.01 13.20
N ILE A 10 -14.79 19.47 13.73
CA ILE A 10 -13.78 20.29 14.41
C ILE A 10 -13.26 21.37 13.48
N LYS A 11 -12.94 21.02 12.23
CA LYS A 11 -12.47 21.98 11.23
C LYS A 11 -13.48 23.09 10.94
N ASN A 12 -14.77 22.76 10.89
CA ASN A 12 -15.80 23.74 10.53
C ASN A 12 -16.22 24.63 11.73
N ASP A 13 -16.29 24.05 12.94
CA ASP A 13 -16.96 24.67 14.09
C ASP A 13 -15.96 25.18 15.15
N VAL A 14 -14.70 24.68 15.15
CA VAL A 14 -13.73 24.94 16.23
C VAL A 14 -12.43 25.54 15.71
N ASP A 15 -11.79 24.92 14.71
CA ASP A 15 -10.48 25.34 14.18
C ASP A 15 -10.38 25.04 12.68
N ASP A 16 -10.59 26.05 11.86
CA ASP A 16 -10.55 25.99 10.40
C ASP A 16 -9.13 25.81 9.82
N SER A 17 -8.10 26.03 10.66
CA SER A 17 -6.70 25.90 10.25
C SER A 17 -6.26 24.47 10.02
N ILE A 18 -6.96 23.47 10.60
CA ILE A 18 -6.62 22.05 10.49
C ILE A 18 -6.60 21.59 9.03
N SER A 19 -5.49 20.98 8.62
CA SER A 19 -5.29 20.47 7.26
C SER A 19 -5.41 18.96 7.23
N ILE A 20 -6.33 18.47 6.39
CA ILE A 20 -6.59 17.02 6.18
C ILE A 20 -6.82 16.74 4.70
N ARG A 21 -6.50 15.53 4.27
CA ARG A 21 -6.94 15.02 2.96
C ARG A 21 -8.20 14.17 3.14
N ARG A 22 -9.16 14.33 2.26
CA ARG A 22 -10.37 13.52 2.19
C ARG A 22 -10.95 13.52 0.78
N SER A 23 -11.68 12.45 0.41
CA SER A 23 -12.38 12.39 -0.86
C SER A 23 -13.61 11.48 -0.78
N CYS A 24 -13.48 10.18 -1.04
CA CYS A 24 -14.62 9.25 -1.27
C CYS A 24 -15.53 9.02 -0.05
N ARG A 25 -15.01 9.08 1.17
CA ARG A 25 -15.70 8.81 2.44
C ARG A 25 -16.16 7.35 2.66
N GLU A 26 -15.70 6.42 1.83
CA GLU A 26 -16.14 5.01 1.81
C GLU A 26 -14.97 4.01 1.76
N GLY A 27 -13.75 4.44 2.13
CA GLY A 27 -12.59 3.54 2.22
C GLY A 27 -12.02 3.07 0.89
N VAL A 28 -12.19 3.83 -0.21
CA VAL A 28 -11.73 3.46 -1.55
C VAL A 28 -10.56 4.32 -2.04
N CYS A 29 -10.55 5.62 -1.73
CA CYS A 29 -9.50 6.52 -2.23
C CYS A 29 -8.20 6.53 -1.41
N GLY A 30 -8.23 6.08 -0.15
CA GLY A 30 -7.07 6.04 0.73
C GLY A 30 -6.55 7.40 1.21
N SER A 31 -7.17 8.52 0.81
CA SER A 31 -6.61 9.87 1.03
C SER A 31 -6.63 10.33 2.49
N ASP A 32 -7.53 9.81 3.31
CA ASP A 32 -7.71 10.15 4.72
C ASP A 32 -7.00 9.19 5.68
N ALA A 33 -5.97 8.53 5.18
CA ALA A 33 -5.10 7.67 6.00
C ALA A 33 -4.31 8.52 7.01
N MET A 34 -4.33 8.10 8.26
CA MET A 34 -3.62 8.74 9.37
C MET A 34 -3.31 7.75 10.50
N ASN A 35 -2.49 8.17 11.44
CA ASN A 35 -2.23 7.40 12.65
C ASN A 35 -3.22 7.80 13.74
N VAL A 36 -3.98 6.84 14.25
CA VAL A 36 -4.98 7.02 15.31
C VAL A 36 -4.59 6.14 16.50
N ASN A 37 -4.32 6.74 17.64
CA ASN A 37 -3.90 6.02 18.86
C ASN A 37 -2.74 5.03 18.62
N GLY A 38 -1.80 5.38 17.72
CA GLY A 38 -0.64 4.54 17.40
C GLY A 38 -0.84 3.55 16.25
N LYS A 39 -2.05 3.39 15.71
CA LYS A 39 -2.36 2.49 14.59
C LYS A 39 -2.74 3.28 13.33
N ASN A 40 -2.19 2.91 12.17
CA ASN A 40 -2.55 3.53 10.90
C ASN A 40 -3.90 3.00 10.42
N MET A 41 -4.81 3.89 10.04
CA MET A 41 -6.15 3.54 9.56
C MET A 41 -6.74 4.66 8.69
N LEU A 42 -7.90 4.40 8.09
CA LEU A 42 -8.66 5.39 7.34
C LEU A 42 -9.72 6.04 8.25
N ALA A 43 -9.75 7.37 8.30
CA ALA A 43 -10.68 8.10 9.15
C ALA A 43 -12.15 7.93 8.72
N CYS A 44 -12.40 7.75 7.42
CA CYS A 44 -13.76 7.68 6.87
C CYS A 44 -14.52 6.38 7.22
N ILE A 45 -13.80 5.30 7.53
CA ILE A 45 -14.40 4.00 7.87
C ILE A 45 -14.13 3.59 9.33
N THR A 46 -13.42 4.41 10.10
CA THR A 46 -13.16 4.16 11.52
C THR A 46 -14.29 4.71 12.37
N ASN A 47 -14.98 3.84 13.12
CA ASN A 47 -16.07 4.26 13.99
C ASN A 47 -15.50 4.87 15.30
N LEU A 48 -16.01 6.03 15.70
CA LEU A 48 -15.60 6.70 16.94
C LEU A 48 -15.83 5.84 18.20
N ARG A 49 -16.85 4.98 18.20
CA ARG A 49 -17.18 4.12 19.35
C ARG A 49 -16.13 3.04 19.61
N ASP A 50 -15.33 2.69 18.58
CA ASP A 50 -14.32 1.64 18.67
C ASP A 50 -12.97 2.19 19.14
N LEU A 51 -12.88 3.51 19.32
CA LEU A 51 -11.65 4.19 19.70
C LEU A 51 -11.61 4.46 21.22
N LYS A 52 -10.44 4.25 21.82
CA LYS A 52 -10.19 4.63 23.22
C LYS A 52 -9.96 6.14 23.32
N GLU A 53 -10.53 6.75 24.35
CA GLU A 53 -10.28 8.15 24.68
C GLU A 53 -9.06 8.30 25.63
N PRO A 54 -8.29 9.38 25.50
CA PRO A 54 -8.41 10.44 24.48
C PRO A 54 -7.98 9.92 23.10
N ILE A 55 -8.70 10.36 22.05
CA ILE A 55 -8.35 10.02 20.66
C ILE A 55 -7.19 10.92 20.22
N VAL A 56 -6.05 10.32 19.96
CA VAL A 56 -4.84 11.02 19.50
C VAL A 56 -4.64 10.77 18.02
N LEU A 57 -4.65 11.85 17.23
CA LEU A 57 -4.42 11.84 15.78
C LEU A 57 -3.00 12.32 15.47
N ARG A 58 -2.34 11.63 14.57
CA ARG A 58 -1.01 11.99 14.05
C ARG A 58 -0.96 11.76 12.54
N PRO A 59 -0.08 12.45 11.81
CA PRO A 59 0.20 12.12 10.42
C PRO A 59 0.76 10.69 10.29
N LEU A 60 0.67 10.12 9.09
CA LEU A 60 1.31 8.83 8.80
C LEU A 60 2.81 8.89 9.13
N PRO A 61 3.36 7.95 9.93
CA PRO A 61 4.76 7.98 10.33
C PRO A 61 5.71 7.65 9.17
N GLY A 62 6.96 8.14 9.27
CA GLY A 62 8.01 7.83 8.29
C GLY A 62 7.92 8.58 6.96
N LEU A 63 6.99 9.50 6.80
CA LEU A 63 6.90 10.43 5.68
C LEU A 63 7.02 11.88 6.18
N PRO A 64 7.62 12.79 5.37
CA PRO A 64 7.72 14.21 5.75
C PRO A 64 6.33 14.83 5.94
N VAL A 65 6.15 15.58 7.01
CA VAL A 65 4.90 16.31 7.27
C VAL A 65 4.91 17.62 6.49
N ILE A 66 3.88 17.85 5.69
CA ILE A 66 3.65 19.13 5.00
C ILE A 66 2.95 20.07 5.97
N ARG A 67 1.84 19.63 6.56
CA ARG A 67 1.07 20.39 7.55
C ARG A 67 0.08 19.47 8.26
N ASP A 68 -0.02 19.53 9.57
CA ASP A 68 -0.94 18.81 10.44
C ASP A 68 -0.99 17.30 10.12
N LEU A 69 -2.09 16.81 9.54
CA LEU A 69 -2.27 15.40 9.16
C LEU A 69 -1.86 15.10 7.71
N ILE A 70 -1.33 16.08 6.98
CA ILE A 70 -0.92 15.94 5.59
C ILE A 70 0.58 15.64 5.50
N VAL A 71 0.92 14.53 4.88
CA VAL A 71 2.29 14.10 4.59
C VAL A 71 2.63 14.20 3.10
N ASP A 72 3.93 14.34 2.80
CA ASP A 72 4.45 14.23 1.43
C ASP A 72 4.52 12.76 1.03
N MET A 73 3.75 12.40 0.00
CA MET A 73 3.65 11.05 -0.54
C MET A 73 4.65 10.78 -1.68
N THR A 74 5.48 11.74 -2.06
CA THR A 74 6.38 11.64 -3.22
C THR A 74 7.27 10.41 -3.13
N HIS A 75 7.90 10.19 -1.98
CA HIS A 75 8.77 9.03 -1.77
C HIS A 75 7.99 7.70 -1.91
N PHE A 76 6.81 7.60 -1.31
CA PHE A 76 5.95 6.42 -1.42
C PHE A 76 5.62 6.09 -2.88
N PHE A 77 5.23 7.09 -3.67
CA PHE A 77 4.91 6.90 -5.08
C PHE A 77 6.15 6.62 -5.95
N ASN A 78 7.32 7.17 -5.61
CA ASN A 78 8.57 6.82 -6.28
C ASN A 78 8.90 5.33 -6.10
N GLN A 79 8.75 4.79 -4.90
CA GLN A 79 8.91 3.35 -4.65
C GLN A 79 7.87 2.51 -5.40
N TYR A 80 6.62 2.95 -5.43
CA TYR A 80 5.56 2.31 -6.21
C TYR A 80 5.90 2.29 -7.72
N HIS A 81 6.27 3.41 -8.31
CA HIS A 81 6.62 3.49 -9.72
C HIS A 81 7.89 2.69 -10.07
N SER A 82 8.81 2.55 -9.12
CA SER A 82 10.06 1.80 -9.34
C SER A 82 9.85 0.32 -9.69
N VAL A 83 8.70 -0.25 -9.38
CA VAL A 83 8.35 -1.65 -9.71
C VAL A 83 7.56 -1.77 -11.01
N ARG A 84 7.39 -0.68 -11.76
CA ARG A 84 6.64 -0.64 -13.03
C ARG A 84 5.24 -1.26 -12.88
N PRO A 85 4.33 -0.62 -12.11
CA PRO A 85 3.04 -1.20 -11.73
C PRO A 85 2.00 -1.10 -12.85
N TYR A 86 2.30 -1.68 -14.00
CA TYR A 86 1.44 -1.78 -15.17
C TYR A 86 1.77 -3.05 -15.95
N LEU A 87 0.81 -3.55 -16.73
CA LEU A 87 0.99 -4.75 -17.54
C LEU A 87 2.03 -4.50 -18.63
N ILE A 88 3.00 -5.39 -18.75
CA ILE A 88 4.01 -5.40 -19.83
C ILE A 88 3.77 -6.65 -20.67
N ASN A 89 3.37 -6.41 -21.91
CA ASN A 89 3.15 -7.48 -22.88
C ASN A 89 3.52 -6.97 -24.26
N ASN A 90 4.53 -7.60 -24.87
CA ASN A 90 5.10 -7.23 -26.16
C ASN A 90 4.48 -8.03 -27.34
N THR A 91 3.68 -9.05 -27.04
CA THR A 91 2.95 -9.82 -28.03
C THR A 91 1.92 -8.90 -28.71
N PRO A 92 1.78 -8.93 -30.05
CA PRO A 92 0.77 -8.13 -30.76
C PRO A 92 -0.62 -8.28 -30.15
N ALA A 93 -1.36 -7.18 -30.08
CA ALA A 93 -2.71 -7.20 -29.53
C ALA A 93 -3.59 -8.17 -30.33
N PRO A 94 -4.31 -9.09 -29.67
CA PRO A 94 -5.27 -9.96 -30.36
C PRO A 94 -6.44 -9.13 -30.89
N GLU A 95 -7.22 -9.71 -31.78
CA GLU A 95 -8.38 -9.04 -32.40
C GLU A 95 -9.40 -8.49 -31.38
N LYS A 96 -9.59 -9.22 -30.27
CA LYS A 96 -10.52 -8.83 -29.20
C LYS A 96 -9.78 -8.46 -27.93
N GLU A 97 -9.45 -9.45 -27.10
CA GLU A 97 -8.85 -9.25 -25.78
C GLU A 97 -7.85 -10.36 -25.44
N ARG A 98 -6.93 -10.08 -24.51
CA ARG A 98 -6.04 -11.09 -23.94
C ARG A 98 -6.81 -11.93 -22.94
N LEU A 99 -7.11 -13.16 -23.29
CA LEU A 99 -7.86 -14.08 -22.43
C LEU A 99 -7.03 -14.49 -21.21
N GLN A 100 -7.74 -14.68 -20.10
CA GLN A 100 -7.19 -15.18 -18.85
C GLN A 100 -8.16 -16.24 -18.30
N SER A 101 -7.64 -17.39 -17.84
CA SER A 101 -8.50 -18.40 -17.23
C SER A 101 -9.06 -17.90 -15.88
N PRO A 102 -10.20 -18.44 -15.40
CA PRO A 102 -10.72 -18.12 -14.07
C PRO A 102 -9.70 -18.33 -12.97
N GLU A 103 -8.93 -19.42 -13.02
CA GLU A 103 -7.90 -19.76 -12.02
C GLU A 103 -6.76 -18.73 -12.05
N ALA A 104 -6.26 -18.35 -13.22
CA ALA A 104 -5.24 -17.31 -13.34
C ALA A 104 -5.76 -15.93 -12.89
N ARG A 105 -7.07 -15.68 -13.06
CA ARG A 105 -7.70 -14.46 -12.55
C ARG A 105 -7.81 -14.47 -11.03
N GLU A 106 -8.13 -15.62 -10.41
CA GLU A 106 -8.23 -15.79 -8.97
C GLU A 106 -6.89 -15.55 -8.25
N GLU A 107 -5.75 -15.84 -8.90
CA GLU A 107 -4.42 -15.54 -8.36
C GLU A 107 -4.17 -14.05 -8.11
N LEU A 108 -4.95 -13.17 -8.74
CA LEU A 108 -4.86 -11.71 -8.55
C LEU A 108 -5.72 -11.19 -7.41
N ASP A 109 -6.60 -12.02 -6.82
CA ASP A 109 -7.45 -11.62 -5.70
C ASP A 109 -6.60 -11.33 -4.45
N GLY A 110 -6.90 -10.22 -3.78
CA GLY A 110 -6.09 -9.71 -2.69
C GLY A 110 -4.86 -8.91 -3.13
N LEU A 111 -4.68 -8.67 -4.43
CA LEU A 111 -3.57 -7.88 -4.98
C LEU A 111 -4.02 -6.58 -5.63
N TYR A 112 -5.02 -6.64 -6.53
CA TYR A 112 -5.49 -5.45 -7.27
C TYR A 112 -6.37 -4.52 -6.44
N GLU A 113 -6.92 -4.97 -5.32
CA GLU A 113 -7.78 -4.16 -4.44
C GLU A 113 -6.99 -3.14 -3.60
N CYS A 114 -5.69 -3.10 -3.73
CA CYS A 114 -4.85 -2.14 -3.03
C CYS A 114 -5.19 -0.70 -3.48
N ILE A 115 -5.56 0.14 -2.50
CA ILE A 115 -5.96 1.54 -2.70
C ILE A 115 -4.81 2.55 -2.52
N LEU A 116 -3.58 2.09 -2.38
CA LEU A 116 -2.37 2.91 -2.21
C LEU A 116 -2.46 3.93 -1.07
N CYS A 117 -3.15 3.61 0.02
CA CYS A 117 -3.33 4.50 1.17
C CYS A 117 -2.06 4.69 2.03
N ALA A 118 -1.01 3.93 1.77
CA ALA A 118 0.26 3.91 2.50
C ALA A 118 0.20 3.44 3.97
N CYS A 119 -0.94 3.06 4.54
CA CYS A 119 -1.02 2.56 5.92
C CYS A 119 0.01 1.46 6.20
N CYS A 120 0.16 0.48 5.30
CA CYS A 120 1.08 -0.65 5.45
C CYS A 120 2.55 -0.22 5.36
N SER A 121 2.92 0.60 4.39
CA SER A 121 4.32 1.05 4.21
C SER A 121 4.77 1.93 5.36
N THR A 122 3.91 2.85 5.79
CA THR A 122 4.21 3.77 6.91
C THR A 122 4.10 3.12 8.29
N SER A 123 3.62 1.88 8.41
CA SER A 123 3.68 1.09 9.65
C SER A 123 4.88 0.14 9.71
N CYS A 124 5.65 0.05 8.62
CA CYS A 124 6.75 -0.89 8.51
C CYS A 124 8.08 -0.28 9.00
N PRO A 125 8.70 -0.81 10.06
CA PRO A 125 10.00 -0.30 10.53
C PRO A 125 11.09 -0.34 9.46
N SER A 126 11.12 -1.37 8.63
CA SER A 126 12.10 -1.46 7.52
C SER A 126 11.95 -0.32 6.51
N PHE A 127 10.72 0.16 6.29
CA PHE A 127 10.47 1.31 5.43
C PHE A 127 10.96 2.63 6.06
N TRP A 128 10.89 2.75 7.40
CA TRP A 128 11.44 3.92 8.09
C TRP A 128 12.96 3.96 8.07
N TRP A 129 13.59 2.78 8.25
CA TRP A 129 15.05 2.68 8.36
C TRP A 129 15.79 2.74 7.02
N ASN A 130 15.15 2.30 5.94
CA ASN A 130 15.73 2.27 4.60
C ASN A 130 14.78 2.90 3.56
N PRO A 131 14.38 4.16 3.75
CA PRO A 131 13.36 4.78 2.90
C PRO A 131 13.81 4.92 1.45
N ASP A 132 15.12 5.08 1.21
CA ASP A 132 15.73 5.26 -0.11
C ASP A 132 15.77 3.98 -0.95
N LYS A 133 15.79 2.80 -0.30
CA LYS A 133 16.06 1.51 -0.98
C LYS A 133 14.92 0.51 -0.88
N PHE A 134 14.29 0.40 0.29
CA PHE A 134 13.24 -0.59 0.49
C PHE A 134 11.95 -0.17 -0.22
N VAL A 135 11.48 -1.01 -1.13
CA VAL A 135 10.26 -0.75 -1.93
C VAL A 135 9.02 -0.58 -1.05
N GLY A 136 9.00 -1.23 0.10
CA GLY A 136 7.87 -1.19 1.02
C GLY A 136 6.75 -2.18 0.69
N PRO A 137 5.89 -2.48 1.68
CA PRO A 137 4.86 -3.50 1.53
C PRO A 137 3.88 -3.24 0.39
N ALA A 138 3.44 -1.99 0.19
CA ALA A 138 2.50 -1.65 -0.88
C ALA A 138 3.13 -1.82 -2.27
N GLY A 139 4.38 -1.34 -2.46
CA GLY A 139 5.08 -1.50 -3.73
C GLY A 139 5.36 -2.97 -4.05
N LEU A 140 5.75 -3.78 -3.05
CA LEU A 140 5.99 -5.21 -3.23
C LEU A 140 4.69 -6.00 -3.49
N LEU A 141 3.57 -5.62 -2.87
CA LEU A 141 2.25 -6.17 -3.22
C LEU A 141 1.92 -5.91 -4.69
N GLN A 142 2.14 -4.68 -5.17
CA GLN A 142 1.91 -4.31 -6.55
C GLN A 142 2.91 -4.96 -7.53
N ALA A 143 4.16 -5.18 -7.12
CA ALA A 143 5.10 -5.96 -7.91
C ALA A 143 4.61 -7.40 -8.11
N TYR A 144 4.15 -8.05 -7.03
CA TYR A 144 3.62 -9.42 -7.12
C TYR A 144 2.34 -9.48 -7.95
N ARG A 145 1.47 -8.47 -7.93
CA ARG A 145 0.28 -8.41 -8.79
C ARG A 145 0.62 -8.65 -10.26
N PHE A 146 1.71 -8.07 -10.77
CA PHE A 146 2.12 -8.25 -12.17
C PHE A 146 2.97 -9.50 -12.38
N LEU A 147 3.71 -9.96 -11.36
CA LEU A 147 4.41 -11.25 -11.39
C LEU A 147 3.44 -12.44 -11.43
N ALA A 148 2.26 -12.31 -10.83
CA ALA A 148 1.21 -13.32 -10.81
C ALA A 148 0.27 -13.23 -12.03
N ASP A 149 0.31 -12.12 -12.79
CA ASP A 149 -0.57 -11.95 -13.94
C ASP A 149 -0.08 -12.78 -15.13
N SER A 150 -0.87 -13.77 -15.54
CA SER A 150 -0.54 -14.68 -16.65
C SER A 150 -0.37 -13.99 -18.00
N ARG A 151 -0.77 -12.73 -18.11
CA ARG A 151 -0.63 -11.90 -19.32
C ARG A 151 0.63 -11.04 -19.33
N ASP A 152 1.35 -10.94 -18.21
CA ASP A 152 2.59 -10.17 -18.11
C ASP A 152 3.78 -11.00 -18.61
N GLU A 153 4.62 -10.40 -19.47
CA GLU A 153 5.78 -11.05 -20.08
C GLU A 153 7.11 -10.60 -19.47
N ALA A 154 7.08 -9.70 -18.47
CA ALA A 154 8.29 -9.09 -17.89
C ALA A 154 8.76 -9.74 -16.57
N THR A 155 8.39 -11.01 -16.31
CA THR A 155 8.70 -11.70 -15.05
C THR A 155 10.19 -11.61 -14.69
N THR A 156 11.10 -11.94 -15.62
CA THR A 156 12.54 -11.92 -15.39
C THR A 156 13.03 -10.53 -15.00
N GLU A 157 12.67 -9.51 -15.77
CA GLU A 157 13.08 -8.13 -15.50
C GLU A 157 12.53 -7.58 -14.18
N ARG A 158 11.30 -8.00 -13.80
CA ARG A 158 10.70 -7.64 -12.51
C ARG A 158 11.45 -8.28 -11.35
N LEU A 159 11.81 -9.55 -11.47
CA LEU A 159 12.59 -10.25 -10.45
C LEU A 159 14.01 -9.67 -10.35
N ASP A 160 14.69 -9.39 -11.46
CA ASP A 160 16.00 -8.74 -11.46
C ASP A 160 15.98 -7.39 -10.74
N ASN A 161 14.95 -6.58 -10.98
CA ASN A 161 14.76 -5.31 -10.28
C ASN A 161 14.57 -5.47 -8.77
N LEU A 162 14.03 -6.58 -8.30
CA LEU A 162 13.74 -6.84 -6.89
C LEU A 162 14.84 -7.62 -6.18
N GLU A 163 15.70 -8.34 -6.91
CA GLU A 163 16.80 -9.16 -6.37
C GLU A 163 17.95 -8.28 -5.86
N ASP A 164 17.65 -7.52 -4.82
CA ASP A 164 18.58 -6.66 -4.13
C ASP A 164 18.38 -6.79 -2.62
N PRO A 165 19.46 -6.85 -1.82
CA PRO A 165 19.39 -7.01 -0.37
C PRO A 165 18.53 -5.97 0.33
N PHE A 166 18.42 -4.77 -0.25
CA PHE A 166 17.69 -3.66 0.33
C PHE A 166 16.27 -3.50 -0.25
N ARG A 167 16.02 -3.92 -1.49
CA ARG A 167 14.71 -3.73 -2.12
C ARG A 167 13.63 -4.68 -1.64
N LEU A 168 13.91 -6.00 -1.68
CA LEU A 168 12.98 -7.05 -1.26
C LEU A 168 13.32 -7.60 0.12
N PHE A 169 14.61 -7.91 0.34
CA PHE A 169 15.03 -8.72 1.48
C PHE A 169 15.07 -7.96 2.80
N ARG A 170 14.82 -6.65 2.81
CA ARG A 170 14.56 -5.87 4.05
C ARG A 170 13.20 -6.18 4.69
N CYS A 171 12.37 -6.95 4.04
CA CYS A 171 11.19 -7.50 4.69
C CYS A 171 11.58 -8.60 5.67
N HIS A 172 11.41 -8.35 6.97
CA HIS A 172 11.66 -9.28 8.07
C HIS A 172 10.39 -9.95 8.60
N SER A 173 9.29 -9.90 7.85
CA SER A 173 8.00 -10.54 8.19
C SER A 173 7.43 -10.08 9.55
N ILE A 174 7.59 -8.81 9.89
CA ILE A 174 7.06 -8.20 11.14
C ILE A 174 5.52 -8.19 11.14
N MET A 175 4.90 -8.17 9.96
CA MET A 175 3.45 -8.26 9.71
C MET A 175 2.61 -7.03 10.11
N ASN A 176 3.19 -5.93 10.57
CA ASN A 176 2.45 -4.68 10.80
C ASN A 176 1.63 -4.26 9.56
N CYS A 177 2.17 -4.51 8.35
CA CYS A 177 1.50 -4.19 7.09
C CYS A 177 0.19 -4.96 6.86
N VAL A 178 0.05 -6.14 7.45
CA VAL A 178 -1.18 -6.94 7.39
C VAL A 178 -2.19 -6.40 8.40
N ASP A 179 -1.73 -6.11 9.63
CA ASP A 179 -2.58 -5.65 10.73
C ASP A 179 -3.26 -4.29 10.46
N VAL A 180 -2.57 -3.40 9.72
CA VAL A 180 -3.09 -2.05 9.46
C VAL A 180 -3.78 -1.89 8.11
N CYS A 181 -3.86 -2.95 7.28
CA CYS A 181 -4.45 -2.82 5.96
C CYS A 181 -5.97 -2.63 6.03
N PRO A 182 -6.52 -1.47 5.61
CA PRO A 182 -7.96 -1.21 5.70
C PRO A 182 -8.78 -2.04 4.71
N LYS A 183 -8.12 -2.71 3.75
CA LYS A 183 -8.74 -3.62 2.77
C LYS A 183 -8.55 -5.09 3.13
N GLY A 184 -7.91 -5.40 4.28
CA GLY A 184 -7.65 -6.78 4.71
C GLY A 184 -6.66 -7.55 3.83
N LEU A 185 -5.82 -6.83 3.06
CA LEU A 185 -4.84 -7.46 2.17
C LEU A 185 -3.64 -7.99 2.95
N ASN A 186 -2.91 -8.94 2.34
CA ASN A 186 -1.72 -9.54 2.95
C ASN A 186 -0.44 -9.26 2.14
N PRO A 187 0.21 -8.11 2.33
CA PRO A 187 1.48 -7.80 1.66
C PRO A 187 2.59 -8.79 2.01
N THR A 188 2.63 -9.33 3.22
CA THR A 188 3.66 -10.30 3.64
C THR A 188 3.57 -11.59 2.83
N ARG A 189 2.35 -12.07 2.51
CA ARG A 189 2.15 -13.24 1.64
C ARG A 189 2.69 -12.98 0.24
N ALA A 190 2.37 -11.82 -0.35
CA ALA A 190 2.87 -11.43 -1.66
C ALA A 190 4.41 -11.36 -1.70
N ILE A 191 5.03 -10.77 -0.68
CA ILE A 191 6.49 -10.71 -0.54
C ILE A 191 7.10 -12.12 -0.44
N GLY A 192 6.47 -13.01 0.32
CA GLY A 192 6.87 -14.41 0.42
C GLY A 192 6.86 -15.12 -0.93
N LYS A 193 5.82 -14.88 -1.74
CA LYS A 193 5.72 -15.43 -3.10
C LYS A 193 6.82 -14.90 -4.04
N ILE A 194 7.16 -13.61 -3.97
CA ILE A 194 8.29 -13.07 -4.74
C ILE A 194 9.61 -13.76 -4.35
N LYS A 195 9.86 -13.92 -3.04
CA LYS A 195 11.06 -14.63 -2.54
C LYS A 195 11.11 -16.08 -3.03
N GLU A 196 9.98 -16.78 -3.03
CA GLU A 196 9.86 -18.14 -3.55
C GLU A 196 10.19 -18.20 -5.05
N MET A 197 9.69 -17.25 -5.85
CA MET A 197 10.00 -17.16 -7.29
C MET A 197 11.49 -16.95 -7.55
N LEU A 198 12.17 -16.10 -6.76
CA LEU A 198 13.61 -15.89 -6.86
C LEU A 198 14.40 -17.18 -6.54
N VAL A 199 14.03 -17.89 -5.47
CA VAL A 199 14.68 -19.17 -5.13
C VAL A 199 14.52 -20.20 -6.24
N ARG A 200 13.31 -20.36 -6.80
CA ARG A 200 13.05 -21.29 -7.90
C ARG A 200 13.81 -20.94 -9.18
N ARG A 201 14.12 -19.67 -9.40
CA ARG A 201 14.91 -19.23 -10.56
C ARG A 201 16.39 -19.60 -10.44
N THR A 202 16.90 -19.72 -9.21
CA THR A 202 18.32 -19.95 -8.92
C THR A 202 18.66 -21.44 -8.85
N VAL A 203 17.66 -22.33 -8.75
CA VAL A 203 17.77 -23.79 -8.73
C VAL A 203 17.41 -24.37 -10.10
#